data_4baa1723ba9786955c42fde6a4c10c7d
#
_entry.id   4baa1723ba9786955c42fde6a4c10c7d
#
_cell.length_a   1.000
_cell.length_b   1.000
_cell.length_c   1.000
_cell.angle_alpha   90.00
_cell.angle_beta   90.00
_cell.angle_gamma   90.00
#
_symmetry.space_group_name_H-M   'P 1'
#
loop_
_entity.id
_entity.type
_entity.pdbx_description
1 polymer ?
#
loop_
_entity_poly.entity_id
_entity_poly.type
_entity_poly.pdbx_seq_one_letter_code
_entity_poly.pdbx_strand_id
1 'polypeptide(L)'
;DVTQDSHRDILHLQVQFLTAMLALNFILLILILMVYRYMKFREYTGELDFLTGIMGRRLFLHTCLRSQKSHAGSAGWFLVCDLDYFKHINDKYGHSVGDEVLKQFADHLQNTFRFCGSVGRIGGDEFAVMLDINLSPDQLEHLLTQFLRDISGILEQVTVSCSIGAYRFVFPQEIKHLLTETDRVLYQAKENGRACFVIEDSTEK
;
A
#
# COMPACT_ATOMS: atom_id res chain seq x y z
N ASP A 1 72.58 -18.85 11.34
CA ASP A 1 71.33 -19.60 11.59
C ASP A 1 70.37 -18.82 12.45
N VAL A 2 70.78 -18.16 13.54
CA VAL A 2 69.86 -17.36 14.41
C VAL A 2 69.21 -16.19 13.69
N THR A 3 69.85 -15.57 12.73
CA THR A 3 69.29 -14.45 11.92
C THR A 3 68.27 -14.93 10.90
N GLN A 4 68.37 -16.18 10.42
CA GLN A 4 67.46 -16.75 9.43
C GLN A 4 66.16 -17.23 10.07
N ASP A 5 66.22 -17.72 11.32
CA ASP A 5 65.01 -18.08 12.10
C ASP A 5 64.24 -16.84 12.53
N SER A 6 64.90 -15.77 12.96
CA SER A 6 64.25 -14.48 13.31
C SER A 6 63.53 -13.88 12.10
N HIS A 7 64.07 -13.97 10.90
CA HIS A 7 63.41 -13.48 9.69
C HIS A 7 62.17 -14.30 9.33
N ARG A 8 62.17 -15.61 9.53
CA ARG A 8 60.99 -16.47 9.33
C ARG A 8 59.88 -16.14 10.32
N ASP A 9 60.23 -15.95 11.58
CA ASP A 9 59.25 -15.60 12.63
C ASP A 9 58.58 -14.26 12.37
N ILE A 10 59.35 -13.26 11.91
CA ILE A 10 58.78 -11.94 11.52
C ILE A 10 57.87 -12.09 10.32
N LEU A 11 58.25 -12.87 9.33
CA LEU A 11 57.39 -13.10 8.13
C LEU A 11 56.09 -13.81 8.50
N HIS A 12 56.15 -14.82 9.38
CA HIS A 12 54.98 -15.52 9.89
C HIS A 12 54.01 -14.57 10.64
N LEU A 13 54.53 -13.70 11.50
CA LEU A 13 53.75 -12.69 12.19
C LEU A 13 53.11 -11.69 11.23
N GLN A 14 53.84 -11.23 10.22
CA GLN A 14 53.28 -10.33 9.19
C GLN A 14 52.16 -11.00 8.37
N VAL A 15 52.36 -12.27 7.99
CA VAL A 15 51.30 -13.02 7.27
C VAL A 15 50.06 -13.23 8.15
N GLN A 16 50.21 -13.58 9.42
CA GLN A 16 49.11 -13.73 10.36
C GLN A 16 48.38 -12.40 10.60
N PHE A 17 49.08 -11.30 10.72
CA PHE A 17 48.49 -9.99 10.84
C PHE A 17 47.69 -9.60 9.61
N LEU A 18 48.25 -9.82 8.41
CA LEU A 18 47.59 -9.53 7.15
C LEU A 18 46.35 -10.37 6.98
N THR A 19 46.40 -11.69 7.26
CA THR A 19 45.23 -12.58 7.19
C THR A 19 44.15 -12.19 8.19
N ALA A 20 44.51 -11.79 9.39
CA ALA A 20 43.56 -11.30 10.38
C ALA A 20 42.89 -9.99 9.95
N MET A 21 43.65 -9.06 9.36
CA MET A 21 43.09 -7.82 8.78
C MET A 21 42.13 -8.09 7.61
N LEU A 22 42.48 -9.03 6.71
CA LEU A 22 41.61 -9.43 5.61
C LEU A 22 40.32 -10.09 6.10
N ALA A 23 40.42 -10.97 7.11
CA ALA A 23 39.27 -11.60 7.74
C ALA A 23 38.35 -10.58 8.40
N LEU A 24 38.92 -9.60 9.11
CA LEU A 24 38.16 -8.53 9.75
C LEU A 24 37.41 -7.66 8.71
N ASN A 25 38.10 -7.29 7.62
CA ASN A 25 37.48 -6.52 6.52
C ASN A 25 36.35 -7.32 5.86
N PHE A 26 36.52 -8.63 5.67
CA PHE A 26 35.49 -9.50 5.11
C PHE A 26 34.26 -9.60 6.03
N ILE A 27 34.46 -9.75 7.33
CA ILE A 27 33.37 -9.74 8.32
C ILE A 27 32.63 -8.39 8.30
N LEU A 28 33.37 -7.26 8.25
CA LEU A 28 32.79 -5.94 8.16
C LEU A 28 31.96 -5.77 6.89
N LEU A 29 32.45 -6.24 5.76
CA LEU A 29 31.70 -6.22 4.49
C LEU A 29 30.39 -7.00 4.57
N ILE A 30 30.42 -8.21 5.17
CA ILE A 30 29.22 -9.02 5.40
C ILE A 30 28.22 -8.27 6.29
N LEU A 31 28.71 -7.66 7.37
CA LEU A 31 27.86 -6.89 8.28
C LEU A 31 27.20 -5.71 7.56
N ILE A 32 27.96 -4.96 6.76
CA ILE A 32 27.44 -3.84 5.97
C ILE A 32 26.38 -4.35 4.98
N LEU A 33 26.63 -5.46 4.29
CA LEU A 33 25.66 -6.07 3.37
C LEU A 33 24.41 -6.57 4.11
N MET A 34 24.55 -7.15 5.30
CA MET A 34 23.42 -7.56 6.13
C MET A 34 22.58 -6.36 6.59
N VAL A 35 23.22 -5.30 7.08
CA VAL A 35 22.53 -4.05 7.49
C VAL A 35 21.85 -3.42 6.28
N TYR A 36 22.51 -3.33 5.14
CA TYR A 36 21.93 -2.81 3.91
C TYR A 36 20.71 -3.62 3.47
N ARG A 37 20.81 -4.96 3.47
CA ARG A 37 19.67 -5.84 3.15
C ARG A 37 18.54 -5.73 4.17
N TYR A 38 18.86 -5.60 5.46
CA TYR A 38 17.88 -5.40 6.52
C TYR A 38 17.16 -4.05 6.38
N MET A 39 17.88 -2.97 6.11
CA MET A 39 17.28 -1.64 5.86
C MET A 39 16.39 -1.68 4.62
N LYS A 40 16.89 -2.30 3.53
CA LYS A 40 16.10 -2.46 2.30
C LYS A 40 14.87 -3.35 2.52
N PHE A 41 14.99 -4.41 3.32
CA PHE A 41 13.85 -5.24 3.71
C PHE A 41 12.83 -4.45 4.55
N ARG A 42 13.25 -3.61 5.48
CA ARG A 42 12.34 -2.69 6.22
C ARG A 42 11.68 -1.65 5.32
N GLU A 43 12.38 -1.16 4.30
CA GLU A 43 11.77 -0.31 3.27
C GLU A 43 10.71 -1.07 2.44
N TYR A 44 10.93 -2.35 2.17
CA TYR A 44 10.03 -3.21 1.38
C TYR A 44 8.88 -3.79 2.19
N THR A 45 9.04 -4.05 3.48
CA THR A 45 7.94 -4.41 4.38
C THR A 45 7.27 -3.13 4.86
N GLY A 46 6.54 -2.47 3.93
CA GLY A 46 5.61 -1.41 4.31
C GLY A 46 4.72 -1.94 5.43
N GLU A 47 4.62 -1.18 6.50
CA GLU A 47 3.84 -1.60 7.65
C GLU A 47 2.35 -1.59 7.30
N LEU A 48 1.60 -2.54 7.85
CA LEU A 48 0.15 -2.45 7.87
C LEU A 48 -0.24 -1.17 8.62
N ASP A 49 -1.37 -0.59 8.28
CA ASP A 49 -1.93 0.50 9.06
C ASP A 49 -2.25 -0.01 10.48
N PHE A 50 -1.68 0.61 11.50
CA PHE A 50 -1.74 0.12 12.88
C PHE A 50 -3.17 0.13 13.45
N LEU A 51 -4.05 0.99 12.92
CA LEU A 51 -5.42 1.09 13.39
C LEU A 51 -6.32 0.07 12.70
N THR A 52 -6.22 -0.04 11.39
CA THR A 52 -7.16 -0.81 10.56
C THR A 52 -6.65 -2.20 10.16
N GLY A 53 -5.35 -2.47 10.32
CA GLY A 53 -4.75 -3.76 9.97
C GLY A 53 -4.62 -4.04 8.47
N ILE A 54 -5.16 -3.21 7.58
CA ILE A 54 -4.96 -3.32 6.12
C ILE A 54 -3.63 -2.69 5.71
N MET A 55 -3.27 -2.75 4.42
CA MET A 55 -2.04 -2.12 3.93
C MET A 55 -2.04 -0.63 4.22
N GLY A 56 -0.98 -0.12 4.88
CA GLY A 56 -0.70 1.30 4.96
C GLY A 56 -0.26 1.83 3.58
N ARG A 57 -0.26 3.15 3.41
CA ARG A 57 0.04 3.84 2.15
C ARG A 57 1.29 3.31 1.44
N ARG A 58 2.40 3.12 2.16
CA ARG A 58 3.67 2.66 1.55
C ARG A 58 3.56 1.25 1.01
N LEU A 59 3.02 0.31 1.79
CA LEU A 59 2.85 -1.08 1.38
C LEU A 59 1.89 -1.18 0.19
N PHE A 60 0.77 -0.45 0.23
CA PHE A 60 -0.20 -0.40 -0.85
C PHE A 60 0.45 0.06 -2.17
N LEU A 61 1.11 1.22 -2.17
CA LEU A 61 1.77 1.76 -3.37
C LEU A 61 2.86 0.81 -3.90
N HIS A 62 3.62 0.18 -3.02
CA HIS A 62 4.61 -0.82 -3.42
C HIS A 62 3.97 -2.06 -4.05
N THR A 63 2.85 -2.53 -3.50
CA THR A 63 2.08 -3.66 -4.05
C THR A 63 1.52 -3.30 -5.41
N CYS A 64 0.97 -2.09 -5.58
CA CYS A 64 0.52 -1.57 -6.87
C CYS A 64 1.64 -1.56 -7.91
N LEU A 65 2.85 -1.09 -7.56
CA LEU A 65 4.01 -1.10 -8.46
C LEU A 65 4.42 -2.50 -8.90
N ARG A 66 4.28 -3.50 -8.04
CA ARG A 66 4.53 -4.90 -8.42
C ARG A 66 3.47 -5.43 -9.38
N SER A 67 2.21 -5.14 -9.11
CA SER A 67 1.08 -5.55 -9.95
C SER A 67 1.16 -4.96 -11.37
N GLN A 68 1.69 -3.72 -11.52
CA GLN A 68 1.93 -3.10 -12.83
C GLN A 68 2.76 -3.98 -13.78
N LYS A 69 3.70 -4.74 -13.25
CA LYS A 69 4.60 -5.59 -14.05
C LYS A 69 3.97 -6.95 -14.39
N SER A 70 3.18 -7.51 -13.47
CA SER A 70 2.59 -8.85 -13.63
C SER A 70 1.36 -8.86 -14.53
N HIS A 71 0.67 -7.73 -14.69
CA HIS A 71 -0.58 -7.60 -15.44
C HIS A 71 -0.46 -6.76 -16.72
N ALA A 72 0.76 -6.58 -17.25
CA ALA A 72 0.99 -5.76 -18.43
C ALA A 72 0.10 -6.17 -19.61
N GLY A 73 -0.61 -5.20 -20.21
CA GLY A 73 -1.55 -5.40 -21.32
C GLY A 73 -2.98 -5.76 -20.89
N SER A 74 -3.26 -6.04 -19.62
CA SER A 74 -4.62 -6.24 -19.10
C SER A 74 -5.25 -4.95 -18.62
N ALA A 75 -6.57 -4.88 -18.58
CA ALA A 75 -7.29 -3.77 -17.95
C ALA A 75 -7.48 -4.03 -16.45
N GLY A 76 -7.49 -2.97 -15.68
CA GLY A 76 -7.76 -2.96 -14.24
C GLY A 76 -8.48 -1.70 -13.81
N TRP A 77 -8.78 -1.60 -12.52
CA TRP A 77 -9.44 -0.45 -11.93
C TRP A 77 -8.62 0.10 -10.76
N PHE A 78 -8.56 1.41 -10.67
CA PHE A 78 -8.04 2.10 -9.51
C PHE A 78 -9.17 2.88 -8.84
N LEU A 79 -9.38 2.65 -7.55
CA LEU A 79 -10.45 3.28 -6.78
C LEU A 79 -9.83 4.09 -5.63
N VAL A 80 -10.42 5.25 -5.37
CA VAL A 80 -10.18 6.00 -4.12
C VAL A 80 -11.53 6.20 -3.44
N CYS A 81 -11.58 5.87 -2.16
CA CYS A 81 -12.75 5.97 -1.30
C CYS A 81 -12.44 6.96 -0.17
N ASP A 82 -13.36 7.85 0.12
CA ASP A 82 -13.25 8.86 1.19
C ASP A 82 -14.51 8.83 2.05
N LEU A 83 -14.35 8.70 3.36
CA LEU A 83 -15.47 8.68 4.30
C LEU A 83 -16.09 10.06 4.41
N ASP A 84 -17.36 10.18 4.01
CA ASP A 84 -18.07 11.43 4.00
C ASP A 84 -18.25 11.97 5.44
N TYR A 85 -17.92 13.24 5.62
CA TYR A 85 -18.11 13.94 6.90
C TYR A 85 -17.45 13.26 8.10
N PHE A 86 -16.34 12.52 7.91
CA PHE A 86 -15.68 11.77 8.97
C PHE A 86 -15.27 12.66 10.16
N LYS A 87 -14.84 13.89 9.89
CA LYS A 87 -14.57 14.86 10.95
C LYS A 87 -15.81 15.12 11.83
N HIS A 88 -17.01 15.22 11.22
CA HIS A 88 -18.25 15.41 11.99
C HIS A 88 -18.57 14.20 12.88
N ILE A 89 -18.24 12.98 12.43
CA ILE A 89 -18.37 11.78 13.25
C ILE A 89 -17.48 11.90 14.49
N ASN A 90 -16.20 12.26 14.31
CA ASN A 90 -15.27 12.47 15.42
C ASN A 90 -15.75 13.58 16.38
N ASP A 91 -16.19 14.71 15.84
CA ASP A 91 -16.63 15.85 16.64
C ASP A 91 -17.90 15.53 17.45
N LYS A 92 -18.80 14.70 16.92
CA LYS A 92 -20.09 14.36 17.56
C LYS A 92 -20.00 13.16 18.51
N TYR A 93 -19.25 12.12 18.14
CA TYR A 93 -19.24 10.84 18.84
C TYR A 93 -17.90 10.53 19.52
N GLY A 94 -16.88 11.36 19.29
CA GLY A 94 -15.54 11.18 19.81
C GLY A 94 -14.64 10.33 18.93
N HIS A 95 -13.32 10.48 19.09
CA HIS A 95 -12.31 9.79 18.28
C HIS A 95 -12.36 8.25 18.40
N SER A 96 -12.75 7.73 19.57
CA SER A 96 -12.86 6.26 19.72
C SER A 96 -13.94 5.66 18.81
N VAL A 97 -15.05 6.37 18.58
CA VAL A 97 -16.09 5.95 17.63
C VAL A 97 -15.60 6.12 16.19
N GLY A 98 -14.90 7.22 15.90
CA GLY A 98 -14.27 7.40 14.60
C GLY A 98 -13.24 6.30 14.27
N ASP A 99 -12.44 5.90 15.23
CA ASP A 99 -11.49 4.78 15.08
C ASP A 99 -12.21 3.46 14.79
N GLU A 100 -13.35 3.22 15.43
CA GLU A 100 -14.16 2.03 15.17
C GLU A 100 -14.79 2.07 13.77
N VAL A 101 -15.28 3.24 13.32
CA VAL A 101 -15.74 3.43 11.93
C VAL A 101 -14.64 3.10 10.94
N LEU A 102 -13.41 3.58 11.15
CA LEU A 102 -12.28 3.29 10.26
C LEU A 102 -11.95 1.80 10.20
N LYS A 103 -11.99 1.09 11.34
CA LYS A 103 -11.75 -0.36 11.39
C LYS A 103 -12.82 -1.13 10.63
N GLN A 104 -14.08 -0.88 10.95
CA GLN A 104 -15.21 -1.55 10.31
C GLN A 104 -15.26 -1.28 8.80
N PHE A 105 -15.00 -0.04 8.38
CA PHE A 105 -14.92 0.31 6.97
C PHE A 105 -13.78 -0.43 6.26
N ALA A 106 -12.59 -0.47 6.88
CA ALA A 106 -11.44 -1.18 6.33
C ALA A 106 -11.69 -2.69 6.20
N ASP A 107 -12.30 -3.31 7.23
CA ASP A 107 -12.66 -4.71 7.21
C ASP A 107 -13.69 -5.01 6.10
N HIS A 108 -14.68 -4.14 5.94
CA HIS A 108 -15.68 -4.29 4.90
C HIS A 108 -15.07 -4.14 3.50
N LEU A 109 -14.23 -3.12 3.31
CA LEU A 109 -13.50 -2.90 2.07
C LEU A 109 -12.56 -4.09 1.74
N GLN A 110 -11.82 -4.58 2.71
CA GLN A 110 -10.95 -5.74 2.57
C GLN A 110 -11.75 -7.00 2.20
N ASN A 111 -12.86 -7.27 2.87
CA ASN A 111 -13.70 -8.43 2.59
C ASN A 111 -14.33 -8.38 1.19
N THR A 112 -14.71 -7.20 0.72
CA THR A 112 -15.30 -7.00 -0.60
C THR A 112 -14.28 -7.23 -1.72
N PHE A 113 -13.04 -6.71 -1.56
CA PHE A 113 -12.08 -6.65 -2.66
C PHE A 113 -10.88 -7.61 -2.55
N ARG A 114 -10.72 -8.37 -1.45
CA ARG A 114 -9.53 -9.21 -1.19
C ARG A 114 -9.18 -10.23 -2.28
N PHE A 115 -10.18 -10.69 -3.05
CA PHE A 115 -9.97 -11.67 -4.12
C PHE A 115 -9.83 -11.02 -5.50
N CYS A 116 -9.97 -9.70 -5.57
CA CYS A 116 -10.01 -8.95 -6.81
C CYS A 116 -8.80 -8.02 -6.97
N GLY A 117 -8.05 -7.78 -5.89
CA GLY A 117 -6.94 -6.83 -5.91
C GLY A 117 -6.37 -6.50 -4.53
N SER A 118 -5.79 -5.33 -4.44
CA SER A 118 -5.11 -4.83 -3.25
C SER A 118 -5.89 -3.68 -2.62
N VAL A 119 -5.97 -3.65 -1.28
CA VAL A 119 -6.68 -2.63 -0.49
C VAL A 119 -5.70 -1.96 0.46
N GLY A 120 -5.74 -0.63 0.57
CA GLY A 120 -4.88 0.12 1.48
C GLY A 120 -5.51 1.40 2.00
N ARG A 121 -5.07 1.83 3.19
CA ARG A 121 -5.39 3.14 3.75
C ARG A 121 -4.30 4.13 3.36
N ILE A 122 -4.66 5.16 2.61
CA ILE A 122 -3.71 6.11 2.02
C ILE A 122 -3.69 7.49 2.70
N GLY A 123 -4.70 7.76 3.51
CA GLY A 123 -4.86 9.01 4.27
C GLY A 123 -5.57 8.78 5.60
N GLY A 124 -6.01 9.83 6.25
CA GLY A 124 -6.77 9.77 7.51
C GLY A 124 -8.07 8.97 7.38
N ASP A 125 -8.92 9.39 6.47
CA ASP A 125 -10.23 8.83 6.12
C ASP A 125 -10.29 8.36 4.65
N GLU A 126 -9.11 8.31 3.99
CA GLU A 126 -8.97 7.94 2.59
C GLU A 126 -8.42 6.51 2.44
N PHE A 127 -9.07 5.73 1.60
CA PHE A 127 -8.71 4.36 1.26
C PHE A 127 -8.56 4.23 -0.25
N ALA A 128 -7.73 3.28 -0.68
CA ALA A 128 -7.57 2.99 -2.10
C ALA A 128 -7.63 1.49 -2.37
N VAL A 129 -8.12 1.16 -3.56
CA VAL A 129 -8.19 -0.22 -4.06
C VAL A 129 -7.61 -0.24 -5.46
N MET A 130 -6.75 -1.21 -5.75
CA MET A 130 -6.34 -1.52 -7.11
C MET A 130 -6.82 -2.91 -7.47
N LEU A 131 -7.73 -3.00 -8.42
CA LEU A 131 -8.23 -4.26 -8.97
C LEU A 131 -7.36 -4.66 -10.16
N ASP A 132 -6.81 -5.86 -10.10
CA ASP A 132 -5.96 -6.45 -11.12
C ASP A 132 -6.68 -7.53 -11.93
N ILE A 133 -7.99 -7.58 -11.80
CA ILE A 133 -8.90 -8.37 -12.63
C ILE A 133 -9.71 -7.47 -13.57
N ASN A 134 -9.99 -7.99 -14.75
CA ASN A 134 -10.74 -7.24 -15.77
C ASN A 134 -12.25 -7.32 -15.53
N LEU A 135 -12.77 -6.52 -14.59
CA LEU A 135 -14.21 -6.33 -14.41
C LEU A 135 -14.76 -5.41 -15.49
N SER A 136 -15.97 -5.72 -16.02
CA SER A 136 -16.70 -4.77 -16.82
C SER A 136 -17.21 -3.60 -15.97
N PRO A 137 -17.52 -2.42 -16.58
CA PRO A 137 -18.11 -1.31 -15.84
C PRO A 137 -19.37 -1.72 -15.06
N ASP A 138 -20.27 -2.50 -15.65
CA ASP A 138 -21.52 -2.97 -15.02
C ASP A 138 -21.26 -3.88 -13.82
N GLN A 139 -20.24 -4.74 -13.91
CA GLN A 139 -19.83 -5.61 -12.78
C GLN A 139 -19.29 -4.78 -11.62
N LEU A 140 -18.46 -3.77 -11.91
CA LEU A 140 -17.95 -2.87 -10.89
C LEU A 140 -19.08 -2.04 -10.27
N GLU A 141 -20.00 -1.50 -11.08
CA GLU A 141 -21.16 -0.73 -10.63
C GLU A 141 -22.01 -1.55 -9.65
N HIS A 142 -22.29 -2.81 -9.98
CA HIS A 142 -23.05 -3.70 -9.10
C HIS A 142 -22.33 -3.92 -7.76
N LEU A 143 -21.02 -4.17 -7.81
CA LEU A 143 -20.19 -4.37 -6.62
C LEU A 143 -20.16 -3.13 -5.74
N LEU A 144 -19.97 -1.94 -6.31
CA LEU A 144 -19.92 -0.68 -5.58
C LEU A 144 -21.30 -0.31 -5.01
N THR A 145 -22.37 -0.59 -5.74
CA THR A 145 -23.75 -0.37 -5.26
C THR A 145 -24.01 -1.22 -4.01
N GLN A 146 -23.62 -2.48 -4.02
CA GLN A 146 -23.76 -3.36 -2.85
C GLN A 146 -22.89 -2.86 -1.71
N PHE A 147 -21.62 -2.53 -1.97
CA PHE A 147 -20.69 -2.01 -0.98
C PHE A 147 -21.25 -0.77 -0.26
N LEU A 148 -21.79 0.23 -1.00
CA LEU A 148 -22.35 1.45 -0.40
C LEU A 148 -23.58 1.17 0.48
N ARG A 149 -24.41 0.19 0.12
CA ARG A 149 -25.54 -0.22 0.97
C ARG A 149 -25.06 -0.82 2.27
N ASP A 150 -24.08 -1.71 2.19
CA ASP A 150 -23.61 -2.47 3.33
C ASP A 150 -22.89 -1.57 4.34
N ILE A 151 -22.10 -0.60 3.89
CA ILE A 151 -21.40 0.33 4.78
C ILE A 151 -22.33 1.27 5.54
N SER A 152 -23.53 1.56 5.05
CA SER A 152 -24.46 2.47 5.73
C SER A 152 -24.89 2.00 7.11
N GLY A 153 -24.81 0.71 7.38
CA GLY A 153 -25.19 0.05 8.63
C GLY A 153 -24.04 -0.60 9.39
N ILE A 154 -22.77 -0.30 9.08
CA ILE A 154 -21.61 -0.94 9.74
C ILE A 154 -21.52 -0.66 11.25
N LEU A 155 -22.14 0.43 11.73
CA LEU A 155 -22.30 0.74 13.16
C LEU A 155 -23.73 1.16 13.43
N GLU A 156 -24.39 0.49 14.40
CA GLU A 156 -25.80 0.76 14.73
C GLU A 156 -26.10 2.21 15.14
N GLN A 157 -25.12 2.91 15.70
CA GLN A 157 -25.29 4.24 16.27
C GLN A 157 -24.87 5.38 15.33
N VAL A 158 -24.21 5.06 14.21
CA VAL A 158 -23.60 6.06 13.30
C VAL A 158 -23.91 5.72 11.85
N THR A 159 -24.59 6.60 11.16
CA THR A 159 -24.71 6.47 9.70
C THR A 159 -23.39 6.81 9.03
N VAL A 160 -22.79 5.85 8.38
CA VAL A 160 -21.53 5.98 7.64
C VAL A 160 -21.85 6.02 6.15
N SER A 161 -21.24 6.97 5.45
CA SER A 161 -21.26 7.02 3.98
C SER A 161 -19.86 7.30 3.45
N CYS A 162 -19.62 6.94 2.20
CA CYS A 162 -18.41 7.29 1.51
C CYS A 162 -18.68 7.71 0.06
N SER A 163 -17.78 8.54 -0.46
CA SER A 163 -17.71 8.86 -1.88
C SER A 163 -16.59 8.04 -2.51
N ILE A 164 -16.81 7.52 -3.73
CA ILE A 164 -15.85 6.67 -4.43
C ILE A 164 -15.62 7.19 -5.84
N GLY A 165 -14.35 7.40 -6.20
CA GLY A 165 -13.91 7.55 -7.59
C GLY A 165 -13.36 6.22 -8.09
N ALA A 166 -13.75 5.77 -9.26
CA ALA A 166 -13.25 4.58 -9.91
C ALA A 166 -12.79 4.91 -11.34
N TYR A 167 -11.51 4.63 -11.62
CA TYR A 167 -10.87 4.91 -12.91
C TYR A 167 -10.34 3.63 -13.53
N ARG A 168 -10.80 3.31 -14.75
CA ARG A 168 -10.32 2.17 -15.52
C ARG A 168 -9.05 2.51 -16.27
N PHE A 169 -8.11 1.59 -16.30
CA PHE A 169 -6.83 1.79 -16.98
C PHE A 169 -6.30 0.48 -17.55
N VAL A 170 -5.28 0.58 -18.42
CA VAL A 170 -4.53 -0.57 -18.93
C VAL A 170 -3.16 -0.61 -18.28
N PHE A 171 -2.77 -1.77 -17.74
CA PHE A 171 -1.44 -1.99 -17.18
C PHE A 171 -0.34 -2.00 -18.27
N PRO A 172 0.87 -1.46 -18.02
CA PRO A 172 1.24 -0.67 -16.86
C PRO A 172 0.86 0.81 -17.02
N GLN A 173 0.51 1.45 -15.91
CA GLN A 173 0.23 2.88 -15.84
C GLN A 173 0.97 3.49 -14.65
N GLU A 174 1.47 4.71 -14.75
CA GLU A 174 2.13 5.40 -13.64
C GLU A 174 1.18 5.58 -12.45
N ILE A 175 1.57 5.12 -11.25
CA ILE A 175 0.71 5.18 -10.05
C ILE A 175 0.31 6.63 -9.71
N LYS A 176 1.22 7.60 -9.92
CA LYS A 176 0.91 9.01 -9.70
C LYS A 176 -0.21 9.49 -10.61
N HIS A 177 -0.21 9.07 -11.86
CA HIS A 177 -1.27 9.38 -12.82
C HIS A 177 -2.60 8.75 -12.37
N LEU A 178 -2.59 7.46 -11.97
CA LEU A 178 -3.78 6.78 -11.45
C LEU A 178 -4.38 7.52 -10.25
N LEU A 179 -3.55 7.91 -9.28
CA LEU A 179 -4.01 8.69 -8.13
C LEU A 179 -4.64 10.01 -8.57
N THR A 180 -3.99 10.76 -9.47
CA THR A 180 -4.49 12.06 -9.93
C THR A 180 -5.83 11.94 -10.65
N GLU A 181 -5.97 10.98 -11.57
CA GLU A 181 -7.23 10.79 -12.31
C GLU A 181 -8.33 10.29 -11.39
N THR A 182 -8.01 9.36 -10.51
CA THR A 182 -9.02 8.82 -9.58
C THR A 182 -9.48 9.86 -8.56
N ASP A 183 -8.58 10.74 -8.07
CA ASP A 183 -8.95 11.87 -7.21
C ASP A 183 -9.88 12.84 -7.93
N ARG A 184 -9.66 13.10 -9.24
CA ARG A 184 -10.57 13.90 -10.06
C ARG A 184 -11.97 13.28 -10.15
N VAL A 185 -12.02 11.95 -10.34
CA VAL A 185 -13.29 11.21 -10.39
C VAL A 185 -13.97 11.18 -9.03
N LEU A 186 -13.22 11.01 -7.94
CA LEU A 186 -13.73 11.11 -6.57
C LEU A 186 -14.33 12.50 -6.27
N TYR A 187 -13.66 13.55 -6.73
CA TYR A 187 -14.19 14.91 -6.58
C TYR A 187 -15.57 15.06 -7.23
N GLN A 188 -15.80 14.46 -8.39
CA GLN A 188 -17.13 14.44 -9.04
C GLN A 188 -18.18 13.72 -8.17
N ALA A 189 -17.81 12.59 -7.54
CA ALA A 189 -18.73 11.91 -6.62
C ALA A 189 -19.10 12.82 -5.43
N LYS A 190 -18.14 13.57 -4.88
CA LYS A 190 -18.39 14.53 -3.80
C LYS A 190 -19.28 15.69 -4.25
N GLU A 191 -19.13 16.19 -5.49
CA GLU A 191 -20.00 17.23 -6.08
C GLU A 191 -21.41 16.73 -6.37
N ASN A 192 -21.56 15.47 -6.76
CA ASN A 192 -22.86 14.83 -7.02
C ASN A 192 -23.70 14.59 -5.75
N GLY A 193 -23.24 15.05 -4.62
CA GLY A 193 -23.99 14.99 -3.34
C GLY A 193 -23.42 14.00 -2.32
N ARG A 194 -22.29 13.38 -2.59
CA ARG A 194 -21.66 12.35 -1.73
C ARG A 194 -22.47 11.05 -1.64
N ALA A 195 -22.05 10.12 -0.78
CA ALA A 195 -22.69 8.81 -0.59
C ALA A 195 -22.95 8.08 -1.94
N CYS A 196 -22.06 8.25 -2.90
CA CYS A 196 -22.16 7.70 -4.24
C CYS A 196 -20.78 7.39 -4.82
N PHE A 197 -20.78 6.76 -5.98
CA PHE A 197 -19.56 6.55 -6.77
C PHE A 197 -19.71 7.17 -8.17
N VAL A 198 -18.55 7.46 -8.76
CA VAL A 198 -18.43 7.81 -10.18
C VAL A 198 -17.43 6.85 -10.80
N ILE A 199 -17.78 6.29 -11.96
CA ILE A 199 -16.94 5.38 -12.75
C ILE A 199 -16.53 6.11 -14.02
N GLU A 200 -15.24 6.10 -14.34
CA GLU A 200 -14.71 6.58 -15.60
C GLU A 200 -13.91 5.48 -16.28
N ASP A 201 -14.31 5.12 -17.49
CA ASP A 201 -13.60 4.17 -18.35
C ASP A 201 -12.69 4.91 -19.32
N SER A 202 -11.38 4.85 -19.12
CA SER A 202 -10.40 5.47 -20.02
C SER A 202 -9.98 4.56 -21.18
N THR A 203 -10.46 3.33 -21.21
CA THR A 203 -10.07 2.34 -22.23
C THR A 203 -10.92 2.44 -23.51
N GLU A 204 -11.97 3.25 -23.50
CA GLU A 204 -12.90 3.46 -24.64
C GLU A 204 -12.54 4.70 -25.50
N LYS A 205 -11.35 5.29 -25.31
CA LYS A 205 -10.88 6.47 -26.08
C LYS A 205 -9.88 6.08 -27.16
#